data_beb88213f7a5858a8e563fa551355cbe
#
_entry.id   beb88213f7a5858a8e563fa551355cbe
#
_cell.length_a   1.000
_cell.length_b   1.000
_cell.length_c   1.000
_cell.angle_alpha   90.00
_cell.angle_beta   90.00
_cell.angle_gamma   90.00
#
_symmetry.space_group_name_H-M   'P 1'
#
loop_
_entity.id
_entity.type
_entity.pdbx_description
1 polymer ?
#
loop_
_entity_poly.entity_id
_entity_poly.type
_entity_poly.pdbx_seq_one_letter_code
_entity_poly.pdbx_strand_id
1 'polypeptide(L)'
;MLHWHQRFFDTLDISSLNHHDATVMDEARRLGKQIHIYNQGRSRYSFGLYQWAEYRRGVRARWQWHLNILHGYQFFDIDGREPDTAMICYGRKGIYPTIHFERCREGAEDFYLYQTLWDLVQDQRANGDHSEALQNAEALLATAIADVELNQRQPPKGFDPDRFKAQVVAAIERLSR
;
A
#
# COMPACT_ATOMS: atom_id res chain seq x y z
N MET A 1 -1.72 20.95 -10.03
CA MET A 1 -0.84 19.76 -10.16
C MET A 1 -0.98 19.08 -11.53
N LEU A 2 -2.18 19.01 -12.10
CA LEU A 2 -2.49 18.37 -13.38
C LEU A 2 -1.58 18.83 -14.55
N HIS A 3 -1.24 20.12 -14.62
CA HIS A 3 -0.51 20.71 -15.75
C HIS A 3 0.89 20.08 -15.98
N TRP A 4 1.57 19.59 -14.95
CA TRP A 4 2.84 18.91 -15.09
C TRP A 4 2.65 17.45 -15.48
N HIS A 5 1.67 16.77 -14.93
CA HIS A 5 1.41 15.36 -15.22
C HIS A 5 0.86 15.14 -16.62
N GLN A 6 0.12 16.10 -17.17
CA GLN A 6 -0.46 16.00 -18.51
C GLN A 6 0.61 15.79 -19.59
N ARG A 7 1.77 16.46 -19.49
CA ARG A 7 2.89 16.26 -20.40
C ARG A 7 3.50 14.86 -20.32
N PHE A 8 3.48 14.24 -19.14
CA PHE A 8 3.94 12.87 -19.00
C PHE A 8 2.93 11.87 -19.57
N PHE A 9 1.65 12.12 -19.40
CA PHE A 9 0.60 11.25 -19.94
C PHE A 9 0.54 11.27 -21.47
N ASP A 10 0.93 12.37 -22.10
CA ASP A 10 1.02 12.45 -23.56
C ASP A 10 2.14 11.59 -24.14
N THR A 11 3.18 11.31 -23.35
CA THR A 11 4.42 10.64 -23.81
C THR A 11 4.66 9.27 -23.19
N LEU A 12 4.08 8.98 -22.04
CA LEU A 12 4.32 7.75 -21.27
C LEU A 12 3.03 6.96 -21.08
N ASP A 13 3.11 5.65 -21.25
CA ASP A 13 2.02 4.73 -20.95
C ASP A 13 1.96 4.37 -19.47
N ILE A 14 3.11 4.44 -18.78
CA ILE A 14 3.26 4.17 -17.36
C ILE A 14 3.95 5.37 -16.70
N SER A 15 3.32 5.96 -15.70
CA SER A 15 3.89 7.06 -14.93
C SER A 15 4.09 6.66 -13.48
N SER A 16 5.33 6.80 -12.99
CA SER A 16 5.67 6.55 -11.58
C SER A 16 5.74 7.88 -10.81
N LEU A 17 4.82 8.07 -9.86
CA LEU A 17 4.57 9.36 -9.24
C LEU A 17 4.92 9.34 -7.75
N ASN A 18 5.67 10.35 -7.31
CA ASN A 18 5.94 10.61 -5.89
C ASN A 18 4.73 11.26 -5.20
N HIS A 19 4.02 12.08 -5.95
CA HIS A 19 2.81 12.78 -5.51
C HIS A 19 1.71 12.58 -6.55
N HIS A 20 0.53 12.25 -6.09
CA HIS A 20 -0.66 12.11 -6.91
C HIS A 20 -1.88 12.55 -6.09
N ASP A 21 -2.94 12.89 -6.76
CA ASP A 21 -4.25 13.24 -6.19
C ASP A 21 -5.37 12.65 -7.05
N ALA A 22 -6.61 12.82 -6.63
CA ALA A 22 -7.76 12.29 -7.34
C ALA A 22 -7.80 12.78 -8.80
N THR A 23 -7.46 14.05 -9.04
CA THR A 23 -7.48 14.65 -10.38
C THR A 23 -6.48 13.98 -11.32
N VAL A 24 -5.27 13.70 -10.82
CA VAL A 24 -4.22 12.98 -11.58
C VAL A 24 -4.65 11.55 -11.88
N MET A 25 -5.25 10.86 -10.90
CA MET A 25 -5.73 9.49 -11.07
C MET A 25 -6.89 9.39 -12.07
N ASP A 26 -7.83 10.34 -12.03
CA ASP A 26 -8.96 10.37 -12.94
C ASP A 26 -8.52 10.67 -14.38
N GLU A 27 -7.57 11.58 -14.56
CA GLU A 27 -7.03 11.88 -15.88
C GLU A 27 -6.23 10.69 -16.45
N ALA A 28 -5.39 10.03 -15.64
CA ALA A 28 -4.70 8.82 -16.07
C ALA A 28 -5.69 7.73 -16.52
N ARG A 29 -6.76 7.52 -15.75
CA ARG A 29 -7.80 6.55 -16.08
C ARG A 29 -8.51 6.93 -17.38
N ARG A 30 -8.87 8.20 -17.56
CA ARG A 30 -9.51 8.72 -18.78
C ARG A 30 -8.66 8.49 -20.02
N LEU A 31 -7.33 8.59 -19.89
CA LEU A 31 -6.35 8.42 -20.97
C LEU A 31 -5.88 6.96 -21.13
N GLY A 32 -6.40 6.02 -20.33
CA GLY A 32 -5.97 4.61 -20.36
C GLY A 32 -4.54 4.39 -19.89
N LYS A 33 -3.98 5.32 -19.11
CA LYS A 33 -2.60 5.27 -18.61
C LYS A 33 -2.51 4.51 -17.29
N GLN A 34 -1.37 3.86 -17.06
CA GLN A 34 -1.09 3.19 -15.79
C GLN A 34 -0.38 4.12 -14.82
N ILE A 35 -0.83 4.14 -13.59
CA ILE A 35 -0.15 4.84 -12.49
C ILE A 35 0.57 3.85 -11.60
N HIS A 36 1.84 4.10 -11.41
CA HIS A 36 2.68 3.54 -10.37
C HIS A 36 2.94 4.61 -9.32
N ILE A 37 3.15 4.21 -8.08
CA ILE A 37 3.53 5.13 -7.01
C ILE A 37 4.97 4.89 -6.55
N TYR A 38 5.60 5.95 -6.08
CA TYR A 38 7.00 5.96 -5.71
C TYR A 38 7.19 6.59 -4.33
N ASN A 39 7.99 5.97 -3.47
CA ASN A 39 8.31 6.49 -2.12
C ASN A 39 7.10 6.86 -1.25
N GLN A 40 6.13 5.99 -1.11
CA GLN A 40 4.89 6.24 -0.36
C GLN A 40 4.96 5.84 1.12
N GLY A 41 6.09 6.08 1.77
CA GLY A 41 6.31 5.73 3.18
C GLY A 41 6.98 4.37 3.38
N ARG A 42 7.31 4.02 4.64
CA ARG A 42 8.08 2.83 5.00
C ARG A 42 7.48 2.09 6.21
N SER A 43 6.26 2.43 6.60
CA SER A 43 5.54 1.74 7.67
C SER A 43 4.82 0.49 7.13
N ARG A 44 4.52 -0.46 8.01
CA ARG A 44 3.65 -1.60 7.69
C ARG A 44 2.30 -1.15 7.12
N TYR A 45 1.71 -0.08 7.70
CA TYR A 45 0.50 0.55 7.15
C TYR A 45 0.67 0.97 5.69
N SER A 46 1.79 1.61 5.35
CA SER A 46 2.02 2.11 3.98
C SER A 46 2.23 0.99 2.97
N PHE A 47 2.78 -0.15 3.36
CA PHE A 47 2.91 -1.32 2.50
C PHE A 47 1.66 -2.21 2.48
N GLY A 48 0.86 -2.18 3.54
CA GLY A 48 -0.40 -2.93 3.68
C GLY A 48 -1.62 -2.14 3.23
N LEU A 49 -2.33 -1.55 4.20
CA LEU A 49 -3.64 -0.95 3.96
C LEU A 49 -3.61 0.20 2.95
N TYR A 50 -2.66 1.13 3.07
CA TYR A 50 -2.54 2.23 2.13
C TYR A 50 -2.28 1.71 0.70
N GLN A 51 -1.33 0.79 0.52
CA GLN A 51 -1.03 0.21 -0.78
C GLN A 51 -2.23 -0.54 -1.38
N TRP A 52 -2.97 -1.28 -0.56
CA TRP A 52 -4.17 -1.98 -0.99
C TRP A 52 -5.27 -1.01 -1.41
N ALA A 53 -5.53 0.04 -0.65
CA ALA A 53 -6.52 1.05 -1.00
C ALA A 53 -6.14 1.77 -2.32
N GLU A 54 -4.88 2.10 -2.52
CA GLU A 54 -4.40 2.69 -3.77
C GLU A 54 -4.51 1.72 -4.96
N TYR A 55 -4.24 0.44 -4.75
CA TYR A 55 -4.47 -0.61 -5.76
C TYR A 55 -5.95 -0.69 -6.16
N ARG A 56 -6.87 -0.61 -5.20
CA ARG A 56 -8.32 -0.56 -5.47
C ARG A 56 -8.75 0.69 -6.24
N ARG A 57 -8.00 1.79 -6.12
CA ARG A 57 -8.19 3.04 -6.88
C ARG A 57 -7.54 3.02 -8.27
N GLY A 58 -6.78 1.98 -8.60
CA GLY A 58 -6.19 1.80 -9.93
C GLY A 58 -4.66 1.95 -10.01
N VAL A 59 -3.99 2.15 -8.90
CA VAL A 59 -2.51 2.05 -8.86
C VAL A 59 -2.10 0.60 -9.13
N ARG A 60 -1.16 0.40 -10.04
CA ARG A 60 -0.76 -0.95 -10.50
C ARG A 60 0.55 -1.45 -9.92
N ALA A 61 1.44 -0.55 -9.52
CA ALA A 61 2.70 -0.93 -8.89
C ALA A 61 3.20 0.16 -7.93
N ARG A 62 4.09 -0.26 -7.06
CA ARG A 62 4.82 0.61 -6.15
C ARG A 62 6.31 0.40 -6.34
N TRP A 63 7.04 1.49 -6.40
CA TRP A 63 8.49 1.54 -6.38
C TRP A 63 8.96 2.16 -5.07
N GLN A 64 9.98 1.58 -4.48
CA GLN A 64 10.56 2.09 -3.25
C GLN A 64 12.01 2.46 -3.46
N TRP A 65 12.37 3.69 -3.18
CA TRP A 65 13.73 4.15 -3.03
C TRP A 65 14.16 3.84 -1.60
N HIS A 66 15.10 3.10 -1.36
CA HIS A 66 15.97 2.20 -2.13
C HIS A 66 16.21 0.94 -1.30
N LEU A 67 16.80 -0.10 -1.89
CA LEU A 67 17.06 -1.34 -1.18
C LEU A 67 18.16 -1.15 -0.12
N ASN A 68 19.22 -0.44 -0.48
CA ASN A 68 20.36 -0.14 0.40
C ASN A 68 21.11 1.10 -0.09
N ILE A 69 21.00 2.22 0.61
CA ILE A 69 21.93 3.35 0.52
C ILE A 69 22.38 3.68 1.92
N LEU A 70 23.70 3.64 2.10
CA LEU A 70 24.39 3.95 3.33
C LEU A 70 25.45 4.99 3.03
N HIS A 71 25.35 6.13 3.65
CA HIS A 71 26.30 7.23 3.55
C HIS A 71 27.25 7.27 4.76
N GLY A 72 27.67 6.13 5.26
CA GLY A 72 28.52 6.07 6.42
C GLY A 72 28.37 4.74 7.16
N TYR A 73 28.10 4.83 8.44
CA TYR A 73 27.96 3.66 9.29
C TYR A 73 26.55 3.10 9.22
N GLN A 74 26.40 1.83 8.83
CA GLN A 74 25.09 1.23 8.47
C GLN A 74 24.04 1.16 9.60
N PHE A 75 24.41 1.49 10.83
CA PHE A 75 23.49 1.45 11.98
C PHE A 75 23.18 2.83 12.55
N PHE A 76 23.90 3.86 12.14
CA PHE A 76 23.76 5.21 12.66
C PHE A 76 23.94 6.23 11.55
N ASP A 77 22.96 7.09 11.39
CA ASP A 77 23.07 8.29 10.57
C ASP A 77 23.93 9.33 11.29
N ILE A 78 25.21 9.35 10.97
CA ILE A 78 26.20 10.21 11.64
C ILE A 78 26.69 11.36 10.77
N ASP A 79 26.30 11.41 9.49
CA ASP A 79 26.77 12.45 8.58
C ASP A 79 25.78 13.61 8.41
N GLY A 80 24.57 13.50 8.96
CA GLY A 80 23.53 14.54 8.96
C GLY A 80 22.95 14.84 7.58
N ARG A 81 23.13 13.93 6.63
CA ARG A 81 22.54 14.00 5.29
C ARG A 81 21.17 13.34 5.26
N GLU A 82 20.74 12.85 4.07
CA GLU A 82 19.52 12.05 3.99
C GLU A 82 19.60 10.85 4.94
N PRO A 83 18.52 10.57 5.72
CA PRO A 83 18.54 9.45 6.66
C PRO A 83 18.92 8.15 5.98
N ASP A 84 19.90 7.45 6.52
CA ASP A 84 20.30 6.13 6.09
C ASP A 84 19.14 5.14 6.30
N THR A 85 18.58 4.64 5.21
CA THR A 85 17.40 3.78 5.26
C THR A 85 17.63 2.54 4.42
N ALA A 86 18.34 1.60 5.01
CA ALA A 86 18.55 0.31 4.38
C ALA A 86 17.37 -0.64 4.66
N MET A 87 16.86 -1.29 3.62
CA MET A 87 16.01 -2.48 3.75
C MET A 87 16.83 -3.69 4.19
N ILE A 88 18.10 -3.73 3.79
CA ILE A 88 19.04 -4.81 4.10
C ILE A 88 20.37 -4.23 4.53
N CYS A 89 21.08 -4.98 5.37
CA CYS A 89 22.45 -4.70 5.77
C CYS A 89 23.39 -5.81 5.29
N TYR A 90 24.61 -5.44 4.93
CA TYR A 90 25.65 -6.40 4.58
C TYR A 90 26.49 -6.74 5.83
N GLY A 91 26.67 -8.03 6.08
CA GLY A 91 27.52 -8.52 7.15
C GLY A 91 28.52 -9.57 6.64
N ARG A 92 29.45 -9.98 7.50
CA ARG A 92 30.51 -10.94 7.12
C ARG A 92 29.98 -12.28 6.60
N LYS A 93 28.80 -12.69 7.04
CA LYS A 93 28.20 -14.00 6.70
C LYS A 93 27.04 -13.90 5.71
N GLY A 94 26.72 -12.71 5.20
CA GLY A 94 25.64 -12.54 4.24
C GLY A 94 24.85 -11.24 4.40
N ILE A 95 23.64 -11.26 3.89
CA ILE A 95 22.71 -10.14 3.91
C ILE A 95 21.72 -10.34 5.07
N TYR A 96 21.46 -9.28 5.82
CA TYR A 96 20.54 -9.28 6.95
C TYR A 96 19.38 -8.30 6.67
N PRO A 97 18.12 -8.71 6.89
CA PRO A 97 16.99 -7.80 6.82
C PRO A 97 17.03 -6.78 7.97
N THR A 98 16.54 -5.59 7.69
CA THR A 98 16.32 -4.56 8.72
C THR A 98 14.86 -4.53 9.15
N ILE A 99 14.57 -3.73 10.19
CA ILE A 99 13.17 -3.47 10.61
C ILE A 99 12.33 -2.87 9.46
N HIS A 100 12.93 -2.14 8.52
CA HIS A 100 12.23 -1.60 7.36
C HIS A 100 11.84 -2.70 6.37
N PHE A 101 12.69 -3.71 6.19
CA PHE A 101 12.37 -4.89 5.39
C PHE A 101 11.22 -5.70 6.03
N GLU A 102 11.27 -5.92 7.35
CA GLU A 102 10.21 -6.64 8.05
C GLU A 102 8.86 -5.90 7.97
N ARG A 103 8.86 -4.58 8.11
CA ARG A 103 7.64 -3.77 7.90
C ARG A 103 7.09 -3.88 6.47
N CYS A 104 7.97 -3.96 5.48
CA CYS A 104 7.58 -4.19 4.09
C CYS A 104 6.96 -5.58 3.91
N ARG A 105 7.61 -6.63 4.46
CA ARG A 105 7.14 -8.01 4.41
C ARG A 105 5.77 -8.16 5.07
N GLU A 106 5.62 -7.68 6.31
CA GLU A 106 4.35 -7.72 7.04
C GLU A 106 3.25 -6.93 6.33
N GLY A 107 3.59 -5.75 5.79
CA GLY A 107 2.63 -4.97 5.03
C GLY A 107 2.18 -5.65 3.74
N ALA A 108 3.10 -6.36 3.05
CA ALA A 108 2.74 -7.14 1.87
C ALA A 108 1.82 -8.32 2.23
N GLU A 109 2.07 -9.01 3.34
CA GLU A 109 1.17 -10.06 3.85
C GLU A 109 -0.22 -9.50 4.18
N ASP A 110 -0.28 -8.35 4.84
CA ASP A 110 -1.54 -7.66 5.14
C ASP A 110 -2.29 -7.28 3.85
N PHE A 111 -1.58 -6.75 2.84
CA PHE A 111 -2.17 -6.45 1.54
C PHE A 111 -2.86 -7.68 0.93
N TYR A 112 -2.22 -8.84 0.93
CA TYR A 112 -2.82 -10.06 0.39
C TYR A 112 -4.03 -10.52 1.20
N LEU A 113 -4.03 -10.38 2.52
CA LEU A 113 -5.20 -10.67 3.34
C LEU A 113 -6.38 -9.75 3.01
N TYR A 114 -6.15 -8.44 2.83
CA TYR A 114 -7.20 -7.51 2.46
C TYR A 114 -7.76 -7.81 1.07
N GLN A 115 -6.88 -8.19 0.13
CA GLN A 115 -7.29 -8.60 -1.20
C GLN A 115 -8.08 -9.91 -1.17
N THR A 116 -7.68 -10.89 -0.36
CA THR A 116 -8.41 -12.14 -0.16
C THR A 116 -9.82 -11.88 0.36
N LEU A 117 -9.98 -11.01 1.37
CA LEU A 117 -11.30 -10.66 1.86
C LEU A 117 -12.14 -9.96 0.79
N TRP A 118 -11.53 -9.05 0.04
CA TRP A 118 -12.20 -8.35 -1.06
C TRP A 118 -12.73 -9.34 -2.11
N ASP A 119 -11.88 -10.26 -2.58
CA ASP A 119 -12.25 -11.23 -3.61
C ASP A 119 -13.37 -12.15 -3.09
N LEU A 120 -13.30 -12.61 -1.86
CA LEU A 120 -14.33 -13.43 -1.23
C LEU A 120 -15.67 -12.68 -1.14
N VAL A 121 -15.65 -11.39 -0.78
CA VAL A 121 -16.85 -10.53 -0.75
C VAL A 121 -17.46 -10.41 -2.16
N GLN A 122 -16.64 -10.21 -3.20
CA GLN A 122 -17.17 -10.13 -4.57
C GLN A 122 -17.79 -11.46 -5.04
N ASP A 123 -17.15 -12.59 -4.70
CA ASP A 123 -17.63 -13.92 -5.07
C ASP A 123 -18.96 -14.25 -4.37
N GLN A 124 -19.06 -14.01 -3.07
CA GLN A 124 -20.30 -14.23 -2.31
C GLN A 124 -21.45 -13.35 -2.82
N ARG A 125 -21.14 -12.09 -3.12
CA ARG A 125 -22.11 -11.16 -3.71
C ARG A 125 -22.61 -11.64 -5.07
N ALA A 126 -21.71 -12.10 -5.93
CA ALA A 126 -22.05 -12.64 -7.26
C ALA A 126 -22.91 -13.91 -7.16
N ASN A 127 -22.76 -14.69 -6.09
CA ASN A 127 -23.56 -15.86 -5.79
C ASN A 127 -24.93 -15.54 -5.14
N GLY A 128 -25.25 -14.25 -4.93
CA GLY A 128 -26.52 -13.81 -4.36
C GLY A 128 -26.59 -13.91 -2.83
N ASP A 129 -25.46 -14.00 -2.15
CA ASP A 129 -25.44 -13.90 -0.68
C ASP A 129 -25.80 -12.47 -0.23
N HIS A 130 -26.64 -12.37 0.78
CA HIS A 130 -27.06 -11.14 1.45
C HIS A 130 -26.98 -11.26 2.96
N SER A 131 -26.15 -12.17 3.44
CA SER A 131 -25.97 -12.44 4.87
C SER A 131 -25.42 -11.22 5.62
N GLU A 132 -25.70 -11.17 6.92
CA GLU A 132 -25.13 -10.17 7.82
C GLU A 132 -23.59 -10.24 7.82
N ALA A 133 -23.02 -11.43 7.67
CA ALA A 133 -21.58 -11.63 7.59
C ALA A 133 -20.98 -10.91 6.38
N LEU A 134 -21.64 -11.02 5.20
CA LEU A 134 -21.23 -10.32 3.99
C LEU A 134 -21.34 -8.79 4.16
N GLN A 135 -22.45 -8.30 4.67
CA GLN A 135 -22.64 -6.85 4.90
C GLN A 135 -21.59 -6.27 5.85
N ASN A 136 -21.27 -6.99 6.92
CA ASN A 136 -20.23 -6.58 7.86
C ASN A 136 -18.82 -6.55 7.23
N ALA A 137 -18.50 -7.53 6.36
CA ALA A 137 -17.24 -7.56 5.64
C ALA A 137 -17.13 -6.42 4.62
N GLU A 138 -18.21 -6.14 3.87
CA GLU A 138 -18.30 -4.99 2.96
C GLU A 138 -18.10 -3.67 3.71
N ALA A 139 -18.77 -3.48 4.85
CA ALA A 139 -18.64 -2.29 5.67
C ALA A 139 -17.21 -2.10 6.22
N LEU A 140 -16.56 -3.19 6.65
CA LEU A 140 -15.17 -3.17 7.11
C LEU A 140 -14.23 -2.67 6.01
N LEU A 141 -14.34 -3.22 4.80
CA LEU A 141 -13.51 -2.83 3.66
C LEU A 141 -13.82 -1.41 3.16
N ALA A 142 -15.10 -1.03 3.10
CA ALA A 142 -15.52 0.31 2.70
C ALA A 142 -14.99 1.38 3.67
N THR A 143 -15.09 1.13 4.99
CA THR A 143 -14.54 2.01 6.01
C THR A 143 -13.03 2.15 5.87
N ALA A 144 -12.32 1.02 5.67
CA ALA A 144 -10.88 1.02 5.51
C ALA A 144 -10.42 1.82 4.26
N ILE A 145 -11.15 1.73 3.15
CA ILE A 145 -10.86 2.51 1.94
C ILE A 145 -11.16 4.01 2.17
N ALA A 146 -12.26 4.34 2.85
CA ALA A 146 -12.62 5.72 3.15
C ALA A 146 -11.62 6.41 4.10
N ASP A 147 -11.07 5.66 5.05
CA ASP A 147 -10.06 6.14 6.01
C ASP A 147 -8.70 6.40 5.34
N VAL A 148 -8.45 5.81 4.17
CA VAL A 148 -7.25 6.05 3.37
C VAL A 148 -7.54 7.11 2.32
N GLU A 149 -7.22 8.35 2.62
CA GLU A 149 -7.28 9.42 1.64
C GLU A 149 -6.17 9.29 0.60
N LEU A 150 -6.44 9.71 -0.63
CA LEU A 150 -5.45 9.75 -1.69
C LEU A 150 -4.25 10.63 -1.26
N ASN A 151 -3.04 10.13 -1.41
CA ASN A 151 -1.79 10.73 -0.91
C ASN A 151 -1.58 10.66 0.61
N GLN A 152 -2.45 10.05 1.37
CA GLN A 152 -2.25 9.91 2.79
C GLN A 152 -1.25 8.78 3.10
N ARG A 153 -0.03 9.15 3.45
CA ARG A 153 1.08 8.21 3.69
C ARG A 153 1.22 7.79 5.15
N GLN A 154 0.58 8.51 6.03
CA GLN A 154 0.60 8.25 7.47
C GLN A 154 -0.67 7.53 7.89
N PRO A 155 -0.59 6.60 8.82
CA PRO A 155 -1.80 5.94 9.32
C PRO A 155 -2.73 6.93 10.00
N PRO A 156 -4.05 6.72 9.92
CA PRO A 156 -5.01 7.46 10.73
C PRO A 156 -4.67 7.38 12.21
N LYS A 157 -5.04 8.41 12.98
CA LYS A 157 -4.78 8.43 14.42
C LYS A 157 -5.43 7.22 15.10
N GLY A 158 -4.63 6.45 15.81
CA GLY A 158 -5.09 5.26 16.53
C GLY A 158 -5.22 4.00 15.65
N PHE A 159 -4.80 4.03 14.41
CA PHE A 159 -4.74 2.85 13.58
C PHE A 159 -3.75 1.82 14.15
N ASP A 160 -4.24 0.62 14.36
CA ASP A 160 -3.47 -0.53 14.81
C ASP A 160 -3.54 -1.63 13.73
N PRO A 161 -2.43 -1.94 13.05
CA PRO A 161 -2.41 -2.91 11.97
C PRO A 161 -2.72 -4.33 12.44
N ASP A 162 -2.34 -4.72 13.66
CA ASP A 162 -2.63 -6.06 14.19
C ASP A 162 -4.10 -6.23 14.51
N ARG A 163 -4.71 -5.22 15.09
CA ARG A 163 -6.15 -5.20 15.35
C ARG A 163 -6.95 -5.26 14.04
N PHE A 164 -6.56 -4.48 13.04
CA PHE A 164 -7.24 -4.49 11.75
C PHE A 164 -7.07 -5.84 11.04
N LYS A 165 -5.85 -6.40 11.04
CA LYS A 165 -5.58 -7.75 10.54
C LYS A 165 -6.48 -8.80 11.20
N ALA A 166 -6.62 -8.77 12.51
CA ALA A 166 -7.49 -9.70 13.23
C ALA A 166 -8.97 -9.58 12.81
N GLN A 167 -9.46 -8.37 12.57
CA GLN A 167 -10.81 -8.15 12.05
C GLN A 167 -10.99 -8.74 10.64
N VAL A 168 -10.01 -8.55 9.76
CA VAL A 168 -10.04 -9.10 8.40
C VAL A 168 -10.02 -10.64 8.42
N VAL A 169 -9.16 -11.25 9.22
CA VAL A 169 -9.10 -12.71 9.36
C VAL A 169 -10.43 -13.26 9.87
N ALA A 170 -11.03 -12.64 10.91
CA ALA A 170 -12.33 -13.06 11.43
C ALA A 170 -13.47 -12.92 10.40
N ALA A 171 -13.40 -11.91 9.52
CA ALA A 171 -14.36 -11.74 8.42
C ALA A 171 -14.19 -12.85 7.36
N ILE A 172 -12.96 -13.18 6.96
CA ILE A 172 -12.66 -14.28 6.04
C ILE A 172 -13.21 -15.60 6.60
N GLU A 173 -12.91 -15.92 7.85
CA GLU A 173 -13.39 -17.15 8.49
C GLU A 173 -14.91 -17.28 8.53
N ARG A 174 -15.63 -16.17 8.71
CA ARG A 174 -17.10 -16.15 8.71
C ARG A 174 -17.70 -16.37 7.34
N LEU A 175 -17.09 -15.79 6.31
CA LEU A 175 -17.56 -15.91 4.92
C LEU A 175 -17.18 -17.26 4.28
N SER A 176 -16.23 -17.98 4.84
CA SER A 176 -15.77 -19.28 4.34
C SER A 176 -16.53 -20.47 4.90
N ARG A 177 -17.49 -20.25 5.80
CA ARG A 177 -18.34 -21.28 6.41
C ARG A 177 -19.63 -21.48 5.64
#